data_1461118cc84bafc6cae5dbb26166e8c9
#
_entry.id   1461118cc84bafc6cae5dbb26166e8c9
#
_cell.length_a   1.000
_cell.length_b   1.000
_cell.length_c   1.000
_cell.angle_alpha   90.00
_cell.angle_beta   90.00
_cell.angle_gamma   90.00
#
_symmetry.space_group_name_H-M   'P 1'
#
loop_
_entity.id
_entity.type
_entity.pdbx_description
1 polymer ?
#
loop_
_entity_poly.entity_id
_entity_poly.type
_entity_poly.pdbx_seq_one_letter_code
_entity_poly.pdbx_strand_id
1 'polypeptide(L)'
;MARIFLVLFLSVLQTFAEETFSPYKTSKEVPKNVEDLWNDYDPRKESLEIKVIKEWETPEVITRYVTFKVGTFKEADSRIAAYYSFPKNSKKHPAFVWSHGGGQRAEKNRGIYFAKQGFATLDINWLGRPLKEGIEENTDWGKVDPSQGPRFYAKSLRKGWK
;
A
#
# COMPACT_ATOMS: atom_id res chain seq x y z
N MET A 1 -59.17 37.29 -15.01
CA MET A 1 -58.87 35.88 -14.71
C MET A 1 -57.38 35.77 -14.57
N ALA A 2 -56.88 35.73 -13.32
CA ALA A 2 -55.43 35.60 -13.02
C ALA A 2 -55.13 34.10 -12.79
N ARG A 3 -54.23 33.54 -13.59
CA ARG A 3 -53.73 32.16 -13.39
C ARG A 3 -52.51 32.21 -12.45
N ILE A 4 -52.71 31.65 -11.27
CA ILE A 4 -51.65 31.46 -10.28
C ILE A 4 -50.88 30.19 -10.68
N PHE A 5 -49.60 30.31 -11.06
CA PHE A 5 -48.69 29.18 -11.23
C PHE A 5 -48.09 28.81 -9.88
N LEU A 6 -48.50 27.67 -9.33
CA LEU A 6 -47.88 27.10 -8.13
C LEU A 6 -46.62 26.30 -8.55
N VAL A 7 -45.45 26.85 -8.28
CA VAL A 7 -44.17 26.16 -8.47
C VAL A 7 -43.89 25.33 -7.21
N LEU A 8 -44.04 24.01 -7.30
CA LEU A 8 -43.60 23.09 -6.25
C LEU A 8 -42.08 22.93 -6.34
N PHE A 9 -41.37 23.47 -5.37
CA PHE A 9 -39.96 23.15 -5.14
C PHE A 9 -39.86 21.81 -4.42
N LEU A 10 -39.52 20.73 -5.15
CA LEU A 10 -39.10 19.47 -4.55
C LEU A 10 -37.67 19.64 -4.09
N SER A 11 -37.44 19.90 -2.82
CA SER A 11 -36.11 19.78 -2.17
C SER A 11 -35.79 18.30 -2.02
N VAL A 12 -34.94 17.78 -2.89
CA VAL A 12 -34.30 16.46 -2.71
C VAL A 12 -33.28 16.61 -1.59
N LEU A 13 -33.66 16.22 -0.38
CA LEU A 13 -32.73 15.99 0.71
C LEU A 13 -31.87 14.75 0.34
N GLN A 14 -30.72 14.97 -0.24
CA GLN A 14 -29.67 13.94 -0.30
C GLN A 14 -29.14 13.76 1.13
N THR A 15 -29.65 12.74 1.80
CA THR A 15 -29.00 12.19 2.99
C THR A 15 -27.72 11.54 2.54
N PHE A 16 -26.60 12.26 2.68
CA PHE A 16 -25.29 11.61 2.69
C PHE A 16 -25.26 10.72 3.91
N ALA A 17 -25.38 9.41 3.69
CA ALA A 17 -25.06 8.45 4.73
C ALA A 17 -23.58 8.67 5.07
N GLU A 18 -23.28 9.21 6.25
CA GLU A 18 -21.95 9.20 6.82
C GLU A 18 -21.53 7.73 6.92
N GLU A 19 -20.62 7.29 6.04
CA GLU A 19 -19.97 6.00 6.22
C GLU A 19 -19.22 6.06 7.56
N THR A 20 -19.83 5.53 8.59
CA THR A 20 -19.17 5.36 9.89
C THR A 20 -18.06 4.33 9.71
N PHE A 21 -16.82 4.79 9.73
CA PHE A 21 -15.61 3.97 9.57
C PHE A 21 -15.33 3.03 10.74
N SER A 22 -16.18 2.95 11.72
CA SER A 22 -15.98 2.02 12.82
C SER A 22 -16.46 0.62 12.43
N PRO A 23 -15.58 -0.37 12.35
CA PRO A 23 -15.98 -1.76 12.15
C PRO A 23 -16.73 -2.31 13.37
N TYR A 24 -16.72 -1.57 14.49
CA TYR A 24 -17.30 -1.97 15.76
C TYR A 24 -18.64 -1.32 15.97
N LYS A 25 -19.67 -2.13 16.26
CA LYS A 25 -21.04 -1.66 16.52
C LYS A 25 -21.20 -1.12 17.93
N THR A 26 -20.41 -1.58 18.87
CA THR A 26 -20.44 -1.17 20.28
C THR A 26 -19.04 -1.00 20.85
N SER A 27 -18.90 -0.22 21.93
CA SER A 27 -17.63 -0.07 22.64
C SER A 27 -17.12 -1.38 23.26
N LYS A 28 -17.98 -2.40 23.41
CA LYS A 28 -17.60 -3.72 23.92
C LYS A 28 -16.83 -4.55 22.90
N GLU A 29 -17.03 -4.28 21.60
CA GLU A 29 -16.37 -4.95 20.48
C GLU A 29 -14.98 -4.38 20.19
N VAL A 30 -14.68 -3.19 20.73
CA VAL A 30 -13.37 -2.56 20.55
C VAL A 30 -12.30 -3.38 21.29
N PRO A 31 -11.24 -3.84 20.63
CA PRO A 31 -10.13 -4.55 21.28
C PRO A 31 -9.54 -3.71 22.42
N LYS A 32 -9.28 -4.33 23.55
CA LYS A 32 -8.80 -3.65 24.76
C LYS A 32 -7.29 -3.73 24.95
N ASN A 33 -6.65 -4.60 24.22
CA ASN A 33 -5.21 -4.82 24.25
C ASN A 33 -4.71 -5.21 22.85
N VAL A 34 -3.39 -5.33 22.70
CA VAL A 34 -2.73 -5.67 21.42
C VAL A 34 -3.05 -7.10 21.00
N GLU A 35 -3.14 -8.02 21.94
CA GLU A 35 -3.45 -9.42 21.71
C GLU A 35 -4.85 -9.57 21.11
N ASP A 36 -5.86 -8.91 21.69
CA ASP A 36 -7.23 -8.90 21.16
C ASP A 36 -7.31 -8.31 19.77
N LEU A 37 -6.53 -7.22 19.50
CA LEU A 37 -6.51 -6.55 18.21
C LEU A 37 -6.01 -7.47 17.08
N TRP A 38 -5.06 -8.35 17.37
CA TRP A 38 -4.41 -9.22 16.40
C TRP A 38 -4.87 -10.68 16.46
N ASN A 39 -5.83 -11.01 17.33
CA ASN A 39 -6.24 -12.38 17.60
C ASN A 39 -6.69 -13.15 16.36
N ASP A 40 -7.41 -12.46 15.46
CA ASP A 40 -7.92 -13.07 14.22
C ASP A 40 -7.03 -12.80 12.99
N TYR A 41 -5.88 -12.15 13.18
CA TYR A 41 -4.98 -11.81 12.10
C TYR A 41 -3.89 -12.87 11.91
N ASP A 42 -3.99 -13.63 10.83
CA ASP A 42 -2.91 -14.49 10.35
C ASP A 42 -2.36 -13.95 9.03
N PRO A 43 -1.15 -13.37 9.04
CA PRO A 43 -0.52 -12.84 7.82
C PRO A 43 -0.19 -13.90 6.77
N ARG A 44 -0.32 -15.19 7.11
CA ARG A 44 -0.06 -16.33 6.20
C ARG A 44 -1.34 -16.93 5.62
N LYS A 45 -2.50 -16.43 6.04
CA LYS A 45 -3.80 -16.96 5.63
C LYS A 45 -4.04 -16.81 4.12
N GLU A 46 -3.60 -15.67 3.57
CA GLU A 46 -3.76 -15.38 2.15
C GLU A 46 -2.44 -15.51 1.39
N SER A 47 -2.52 -15.94 0.14
CA SER A 47 -1.36 -15.98 -0.76
C SER A 47 -0.89 -14.55 -1.07
N LEU A 48 0.41 -14.33 -1.06
CA LEU A 48 1.01 -13.06 -1.47
C LEU A 48 0.88 -12.78 -2.98
N GLU A 49 0.55 -13.79 -3.78
CA GLU A 49 0.42 -13.68 -5.25
C GLU A 49 1.55 -12.86 -5.88
N ILE A 50 2.78 -13.23 -5.57
CA ILE A 50 3.97 -12.50 -5.99
C ILE A 50 4.09 -12.52 -7.51
N LYS A 51 4.26 -11.34 -8.13
CA LYS A 51 4.58 -11.18 -9.55
C LYS A 51 5.98 -10.59 -9.67
N VAL A 52 6.86 -11.25 -10.42
CA VAL A 52 8.15 -10.70 -10.81
C VAL A 52 7.96 -9.90 -12.09
N ILE A 53 8.16 -8.59 -12.01
CA ILE A 53 7.98 -7.66 -13.13
C ILE A 53 9.28 -7.52 -13.92
N LYS A 54 10.40 -7.45 -13.21
CA LYS A 54 11.72 -7.32 -13.80
C LYS A 54 12.79 -7.94 -12.91
N GLU A 55 13.80 -8.48 -13.54
CA GLU A 55 14.97 -9.03 -12.85
C GLU A 55 16.26 -8.43 -13.41
N TRP A 56 17.20 -8.20 -12.55
CA TRP A 56 18.57 -7.84 -12.86
C TRP A 56 19.50 -8.80 -12.14
N GLU A 57 20.53 -9.18 -12.82
CA GLU A 57 21.53 -10.11 -12.31
C GLU A 57 22.94 -9.55 -12.51
N THR A 58 23.77 -9.75 -11.50
CA THR A 58 25.21 -9.55 -11.53
C THR A 58 25.89 -10.88 -11.15
N PRO A 59 27.21 -11.00 -11.24
CA PRO A 59 27.89 -12.21 -10.78
C PRO A 59 27.59 -12.59 -9.32
N GLU A 60 27.29 -11.60 -8.46
CA GLU A 60 27.16 -11.78 -7.01
C GLU A 60 25.71 -11.62 -6.49
N VAL A 61 24.85 -10.88 -7.19
CA VAL A 61 23.55 -10.42 -6.68
C VAL A 61 22.44 -10.61 -7.72
N ILE A 62 21.31 -11.09 -7.27
CA ILE A 62 20.05 -11.05 -8.01
C ILE A 62 19.16 -9.98 -7.38
N THR A 63 18.57 -9.13 -8.21
CA THR A 63 17.56 -8.15 -7.80
C THR A 63 16.31 -8.31 -8.64
N ARG A 64 15.17 -8.47 -7.97
CA ARG A 64 13.84 -8.55 -8.59
C ARG A 64 13.01 -7.34 -8.22
N TYR A 65 12.36 -6.74 -9.19
CA TYR A 65 11.26 -5.84 -8.92
C TYR A 65 9.99 -6.68 -8.93
N VAL A 66 9.29 -6.65 -7.82
CA VAL A 66 8.13 -7.50 -7.60
C VAL A 66 6.93 -6.67 -7.16
N THR A 67 5.72 -7.17 -7.43
CA THR A 67 4.50 -6.75 -6.74
C THR A 67 3.91 -7.92 -6.00
N PHE A 68 3.31 -7.68 -4.84
CA PHE A 68 2.66 -8.71 -4.04
C PHE A 68 1.43 -8.16 -3.32
N LYS A 69 0.44 -9.04 -3.14
CA LYS A 69 -0.80 -8.73 -2.44
C LYS A 69 -0.53 -8.60 -0.95
N VAL A 70 -1.10 -7.58 -0.32
CA VAL A 70 -1.04 -7.34 1.12
C VAL A 70 -2.39 -7.42 1.80
N GLY A 71 -3.46 -7.47 1.03
CA GLY A 71 -4.82 -7.64 1.51
C GLY A 71 -5.85 -7.29 0.46
N THR A 72 -7.12 -7.52 0.79
CA THR A 72 -8.27 -7.15 -0.04
C THR A 72 -9.16 -6.20 0.75
N PHE A 73 -9.51 -5.07 0.15
CA PHE A 73 -10.39 -4.07 0.74
C PHE A 73 -11.50 -3.69 -0.25
N LYS A 74 -12.77 -3.77 0.18
CA LYS A 74 -13.94 -3.51 -0.68
C LYS A 74 -13.87 -4.26 -2.02
N GLU A 75 -13.55 -5.56 -1.96
CA GLU A 75 -13.43 -6.45 -3.14
C GLU A 75 -12.32 -6.06 -4.13
N ALA A 76 -11.37 -5.24 -3.71
CA ALA A 76 -10.22 -4.87 -4.52
C ALA A 76 -8.92 -5.19 -3.78
N ASP A 77 -7.98 -5.81 -4.47
CA ASP A 77 -6.69 -6.16 -3.91
C ASP A 77 -5.81 -4.92 -3.74
N SER A 78 -5.14 -4.85 -2.60
CA SER A 78 -4.06 -3.91 -2.35
C SER A 78 -2.73 -4.62 -2.60
N ARG A 79 -1.88 -4.04 -3.44
CA ARG A 79 -0.59 -4.61 -3.82
C ARG A 79 0.53 -3.61 -3.58
N ILE A 80 1.63 -4.09 -3.01
CA ILE A 80 2.85 -3.29 -2.82
C ILE A 80 3.90 -3.72 -3.82
N ALA A 81 4.59 -2.73 -4.40
CA ALA A 81 5.78 -2.94 -5.22
C ALA A 81 7.04 -2.83 -4.37
N ALA A 82 8.06 -3.62 -4.69
CA ALA A 82 9.33 -3.64 -3.96
C ALA A 82 10.50 -4.09 -4.84
N TYR A 83 11.72 -3.70 -4.47
CA TYR A 83 12.93 -4.38 -4.91
C TYR A 83 13.29 -5.46 -3.89
N TYR A 84 13.36 -6.71 -4.37
CA TYR A 84 13.86 -7.84 -3.62
C TYR A 84 15.25 -8.18 -4.11
N SER A 85 16.26 -7.96 -3.28
CA SER A 85 17.67 -8.20 -3.63
C SER A 85 18.29 -9.21 -2.68
N PHE A 86 19.11 -10.13 -3.23
CA PHE A 86 19.75 -11.18 -2.44
C PHE A 86 21.04 -11.66 -3.10
N PRO A 87 21.99 -12.24 -2.32
CA PRO A 87 23.20 -12.84 -2.85
C PRO A 87 22.88 -14.00 -3.79
N LYS A 88 23.61 -14.09 -4.91
CA LYS A 88 23.46 -15.16 -5.89
C LYS A 88 24.20 -16.41 -5.44
N ASN A 89 23.64 -17.11 -4.46
CA ASN A 89 24.14 -18.40 -3.99
C ASN A 89 22.99 -19.21 -3.34
N SER A 90 23.25 -20.48 -3.01
CA SER A 90 22.23 -21.39 -2.44
C SER A 90 22.09 -21.32 -0.92
N LYS A 91 22.77 -20.40 -0.23
CA LYS A 91 22.72 -20.27 1.23
C LYS A 91 21.47 -19.51 1.67
N LYS A 92 21.01 -19.76 2.89
CA LYS A 92 20.03 -18.89 3.56
C LYS A 92 20.75 -17.63 4.05
N HIS A 93 20.14 -16.49 3.84
CA HIS A 93 20.66 -15.18 4.23
C HIS A 93 19.77 -14.54 5.29
N PRO A 94 20.33 -13.82 6.25
CA PRO A 94 19.53 -12.92 7.06
C PRO A 94 18.83 -11.90 6.16
N ALA A 95 17.59 -11.56 6.50
CA ALA A 95 16.77 -10.69 5.66
C ALA A 95 16.15 -9.56 6.49
N PHE A 96 15.94 -8.41 5.84
CA PHE A 96 15.19 -7.30 6.43
C PHE A 96 14.36 -6.56 5.40
N VAL A 97 13.33 -5.88 5.87
CA VAL A 97 12.48 -5.00 5.08
C VAL A 97 12.94 -3.56 5.28
N TRP A 98 13.12 -2.86 4.18
CA TRP A 98 13.40 -1.42 4.19
C TRP A 98 12.14 -0.65 3.81
N SER A 99 11.74 0.29 4.68
CA SER A 99 10.65 1.23 4.40
C SER A 99 11.24 2.63 4.29
N HIS A 100 11.01 3.29 3.16
CA HIS A 100 11.47 4.67 2.96
C HIS A 100 10.57 5.68 3.66
N GLY A 101 11.09 6.87 3.96
CA GLY A 101 10.34 7.98 4.52
C GLY A 101 9.37 8.63 3.51
N GLY A 102 8.50 9.50 4.03
CA GLY A 102 7.59 10.29 3.20
C GLY A 102 8.37 11.11 2.17
N GLY A 103 7.94 11.07 0.92
CA GLY A 103 8.61 11.78 -0.15
C GLY A 103 9.74 11.03 -0.86
N GLN A 104 10.16 9.89 -0.36
CA GLN A 104 11.17 9.01 -0.97
C GLN A 104 10.52 7.90 -1.81
N ARG A 105 11.31 6.97 -2.30
CA ARG A 105 10.91 5.79 -3.08
C ARG A 105 11.85 4.62 -2.76
N ALA A 106 11.45 3.41 -3.14
CA ALA A 106 12.36 2.27 -3.15
C ALA A 106 13.52 2.49 -4.13
N GLU A 107 14.69 1.95 -3.81
CA GLU A 107 15.89 2.10 -4.61
C GLU A 107 16.63 0.77 -4.80
N LYS A 108 16.77 0.37 -6.06
CA LYS A 108 17.46 -0.86 -6.46
C LYS A 108 18.88 -0.96 -5.89
N ASN A 109 19.64 0.13 -5.97
CA ASN A 109 21.06 0.13 -5.58
C ASN A 109 21.26 -0.10 -4.08
N ARG A 110 20.30 0.29 -3.24
CA ARG A 110 20.33 -0.02 -1.80
C ARG A 110 20.30 -1.52 -1.56
N GLY A 111 19.38 -2.22 -2.23
CA GLY A 111 19.29 -3.68 -2.12
C GLY A 111 20.56 -4.38 -2.61
N ILE A 112 21.14 -3.94 -3.73
CA ILE A 112 22.40 -4.47 -4.27
C ILE A 112 23.54 -4.29 -3.26
N TYR A 113 23.62 -3.12 -2.62
CA TYR A 113 24.65 -2.85 -1.61
C TYR A 113 24.59 -3.86 -0.45
N PHE A 114 23.40 -4.08 0.13
CA PHE A 114 23.25 -5.01 1.24
C PHE A 114 23.38 -6.47 0.82
N ALA A 115 22.96 -6.82 -0.39
CA ALA A 115 23.13 -8.17 -0.91
C ALA A 115 24.61 -8.54 -1.06
N LYS A 116 25.48 -7.62 -1.45
CA LYS A 116 26.93 -7.81 -1.44
C LYS A 116 27.51 -8.01 -0.04
N GLN A 117 26.80 -7.52 1.01
CA GLN A 117 27.17 -7.76 2.41
C GLN A 117 26.57 -9.06 2.97
N GLY A 118 25.90 -9.87 2.14
CA GLY A 118 25.36 -11.16 2.55
C GLY A 118 23.91 -11.12 3.07
N PHE A 119 23.19 -10.01 2.91
CA PHE A 119 21.79 -9.87 3.36
C PHE A 119 20.82 -9.99 2.19
N ALA A 120 19.65 -10.58 2.44
CA ALA A 120 18.50 -10.37 1.57
C ALA A 120 17.72 -9.13 2.02
N THR A 121 17.20 -8.33 1.07
CA THR A 121 16.45 -7.11 1.38
C THR A 121 15.16 -7.04 0.58
N LEU A 122 14.11 -6.51 1.20
CA LEU A 122 12.89 -6.10 0.54
C LEU A 122 12.71 -4.60 0.73
N ASP A 123 13.02 -3.81 -0.29
CA ASP A 123 12.87 -2.36 -0.28
C ASP A 123 11.52 -1.98 -0.86
N ILE A 124 10.54 -1.69 0.00
CA ILE A 124 9.14 -1.48 -0.38
C ILE A 124 8.89 -0.06 -0.91
N ASN A 125 8.15 0.05 -2.02
CA ASN A 125 7.72 1.33 -2.60
C ASN A 125 6.30 1.69 -2.18
N TRP A 126 6.06 1.77 -0.88
CA TRP A 126 4.72 1.91 -0.32
C TRP A 126 3.94 3.15 -0.78
N LEU A 127 4.62 4.25 -1.16
CA LEU A 127 4.00 5.44 -1.72
C LEU A 127 3.64 5.32 -3.22
N GLY A 128 4.08 4.28 -3.91
CA GLY A 128 3.87 4.12 -5.34
C GLY A 128 4.50 5.24 -6.17
N ARG A 129 5.61 5.82 -5.73
CA ARG A 129 6.32 6.85 -6.52
C ARG A 129 6.97 6.24 -7.75
N PRO A 130 7.00 6.98 -8.89
CA PRO A 130 7.71 6.54 -10.06
C PRO A 130 9.15 6.17 -9.76
N LEU A 131 9.60 5.03 -10.25
CA LEU A 131 10.96 4.54 -10.09
C LEU A 131 11.89 5.14 -11.13
N LYS A 132 13.20 5.16 -10.84
CA LYS A 132 14.22 5.66 -11.76
C LYS A 132 14.35 4.80 -13.02
N GLU A 133 14.01 3.53 -12.93
CA GLU A 133 14.09 2.53 -14.00
C GLU A 133 12.96 2.62 -15.03
N GLY A 134 12.03 3.56 -14.88
CA GLY A 134 10.91 3.76 -15.81
C GLY A 134 9.91 2.60 -15.84
N ILE A 135 9.81 1.83 -14.75
CA ILE A 135 8.84 0.74 -14.63
C ILE A 135 7.48 1.35 -14.30
N GLU A 136 6.47 1.06 -15.12
CA GLU A 136 5.12 1.59 -14.96
C GLU A 136 4.37 0.88 -13.84
N GLU A 137 4.50 -0.45 -13.74
CA GLU A 137 3.84 -1.25 -12.71
C GLU A 137 4.37 -0.91 -11.32
N ASN A 138 3.47 -0.56 -10.41
CA ASN A 138 3.85 0.03 -9.13
C ASN A 138 2.84 -0.36 -8.02
N THR A 139 3.07 0.14 -6.81
CA THR A 139 2.13 -0.04 -5.69
C THR A 139 0.76 0.51 -6.06
N ASP A 140 -0.26 -0.33 -5.89
CA ASP A 140 -1.66 -0.02 -6.03
C ASP A 140 -2.40 -0.41 -4.75
N TRP A 141 -2.95 0.57 -4.07
CA TRP A 141 -3.73 0.37 -2.85
C TRP A 141 -5.20 -0.01 -3.12
N GLY A 142 -5.57 -0.20 -4.39
CA GLY A 142 -6.93 -0.56 -4.78
C GLY A 142 -7.97 0.46 -4.32
N LYS A 143 -8.98 0.00 -3.58
CA LYS A 143 -10.07 0.82 -3.05
C LYS A 143 -9.86 1.32 -1.61
N VAL A 144 -8.65 1.24 -1.07
CA VAL A 144 -8.33 1.86 0.24
C VAL A 144 -8.64 3.35 0.16
N ASP A 145 -9.35 3.84 1.19
CA ASP A 145 -9.75 5.25 1.26
C ASP A 145 -8.53 6.17 1.10
N PRO A 146 -8.57 7.12 0.16
CA PRO A 146 -7.47 8.04 -0.05
C PRO A 146 -7.10 8.89 1.17
N SER A 147 -8.04 9.09 2.11
CA SER A 147 -7.80 9.80 3.37
C SER A 147 -6.98 8.98 4.36
N GLN A 148 -7.05 7.66 4.24
CA GLN A 148 -6.35 6.68 5.08
C GLN A 148 -5.07 6.15 4.43
N GLY A 149 -4.89 6.40 3.14
CA GLY A 149 -3.82 5.81 2.34
C GLY A 149 -2.61 6.73 2.14
N PRO A 150 -1.48 6.14 1.77
CA PRO A 150 -0.24 6.87 1.47
C PRO A 150 -0.38 7.94 0.39
N ARG A 151 -1.33 7.76 -0.55
CA ARG A 151 -1.61 8.75 -1.61
C ARG A 151 -2.17 10.07 -1.07
N PHE A 152 -2.97 10.01 -0.01
CA PHE A 152 -3.47 11.21 0.65
C PHE A 152 -2.34 11.98 1.34
N TYR A 153 -1.49 11.27 2.08
CA TYR A 153 -0.33 11.85 2.72
C TYR A 153 0.59 12.56 1.72
N ALA A 154 0.88 11.92 0.59
CA ALA A 154 1.70 12.53 -0.47
C ALA A 154 1.04 13.77 -1.11
N LYS A 155 -0.30 13.79 -1.24
CA LYS A 155 -1.05 14.95 -1.76
C LYS A 155 -1.09 16.10 -0.75
N SER A 156 -1.31 15.81 0.54
CA SER A 156 -1.39 16.81 1.59
C SER A 156 -0.05 17.50 1.82
N LEU A 157 1.06 16.76 1.78
CA LEU A 157 2.40 17.34 1.84
C LEU A 157 2.67 18.30 0.68
N ARG A 158 2.25 17.97 -0.55
CA ARG A 158 2.42 18.87 -1.70
C ARG A 158 1.60 20.15 -1.61
N LYS A 159 0.45 20.13 -0.95
CA LYS A 159 -0.39 21.32 -0.74
C LYS A 159 0.14 22.23 0.35
N GLY A 160 0.84 21.69 1.34
CA GLY A 160 1.42 22.46 2.45
C GLY A 160 2.77 23.14 2.12
N TRP A 161 3.33 22.89 0.93
CA TRP A 161 4.62 23.44 0.48
C TRP A 161 4.49 24.46 -0.65
N LYS A 162 3.31 25.08 -0.80
CA LYS A 162 3.09 26.21 -1.72
C LYS A 162 3.04 27.53 -0.95
#